data_258fc014bd6c9e20896a91f582255ad5
#
_entry.id   258fc014bd6c9e20896a91f582255ad5
#
_cell.length_a   1.000
_cell.length_b   1.000
_cell.length_c   1.000
_cell.angle_alpha   90.00
_cell.angle_beta   90.00
_cell.angle_gamma   90.00
#
_symmetry.space_group_name_H-M   'P 1'
#
loop_
_entity.id
_entity.type
_entity.pdbx_description
1 polymer ?
#
loop_
_entity_poly.entity_id
_entity_poly.type
_entity_poly.pdbx_seq_one_letter_code
_entity_poly.pdbx_strand_id
1 'polypeptide(L)'
;MNERLDPIRILVLGDSLCFHGPDARLRTDDERMFPNVMARDLGVMSGRHAEAVVVARSGWNTRDLWELVTKDVWLQERLLPDADVVVLHGVGADALPVGVPTWAKDLIPRVPNPALRKRLRRLYARHHAGLVRLSAGRMRMVPRRVTLDLWPRLVDMVRFYSGAATVIACGCPPTSGLLHGRVDPHSGAATDDLRRLAAAKEVPFVDPQALCDVAAYNPDGIHWDYESHRRVGQALADAAYRSLAAAPEIPIAGH
;
A
#
# COMPACT_ATOMS: atom_id res chain seq x y z
N MET A 1 22.43 9.66 32.26
CA MET A 1 21.94 8.28 32.00
C MET A 1 20.98 8.44 30.84
N ASN A 2 21.43 8.15 29.59
CA ASN A 2 20.55 8.24 28.42
C ASN A 2 19.60 7.06 28.50
N GLU A 3 18.37 7.29 28.93
CA GLU A 3 17.29 6.36 28.61
C GLU A 3 17.24 6.24 27.08
N ARG A 4 17.66 5.09 26.57
CA ARG A 4 17.41 4.75 25.15
C ARG A 4 15.92 4.60 25.04
N LEU A 5 15.25 5.65 24.57
CA LEU A 5 13.84 5.53 24.16
C LEU A 5 13.74 4.39 23.15
N ASP A 6 12.78 3.50 23.35
CA ASP A 6 12.52 2.41 22.41
C ASP A 6 12.35 2.96 20.98
N PRO A 7 12.80 2.23 19.96
CA PRO A 7 12.67 2.67 18.58
C PRO A 7 11.20 2.85 18.21
N ILE A 8 10.91 3.85 17.38
CA ILE A 8 9.58 3.98 16.77
C ILE A 8 9.44 2.87 15.73
N ARG A 9 8.46 2.00 15.90
CA ARG A 9 8.19 0.87 15.01
C ARG A 9 7.11 1.21 14.00
N ILE A 10 7.49 1.23 12.74
CA ILE A 10 6.60 1.52 11.61
C ILE A 10 6.28 0.20 10.91
N LEU A 11 5.01 -0.17 10.84
CA LEU A 11 4.55 -1.33 10.07
C LEU A 11 3.93 -0.84 8.76
N VAL A 12 4.47 -1.25 7.63
CA VAL A 12 3.93 -0.91 6.30
C VAL A 12 3.25 -2.14 5.71
N LEU A 13 1.94 -2.07 5.53
CA LEU A 13 1.12 -3.07 4.86
C LEU A 13 0.84 -2.61 3.44
N GLY A 14 1.31 -3.36 2.43
CA GLY A 14 1.24 -2.84 1.06
C GLY A 14 1.49 -3.82 -0.08
N ASP A 15 1.77 -3.26 -1.23
CA ASP A 15 2.04 -3.98 -2.47
C ASP A 15 3.51 -3.86 -2.92
N SER A 16 3.77 -4.06 -4.21
CA SER A 16 5.13 -4.00 -4.78
C SER A 16 5.82 -2.65 -4.64
N LEU A 17 5.09 -1.56 -4.51
CA LEU A 17 5.68 -0.23 -4.32
C LEU A 17 6.46 -0.11 -3.01
N CYS A 18 6.20 -0.98 -2.04
CA CYS A 18 6.95 -1.01 -0.78
C CYS A 18 8.39 -1.52 -0.93
N PHE A 19 8.72 -2.25 -2.00
CA PHE A 19 10.01 -2.94 -2.15
C PHE A 19 10.54 -2.99 -3.60
N HIS A 20 9.85 -2.42 -4.58
CA HIS A 20 10.26 -2.46 -5.98
C HIS A 20 10.65 -1.06 -6.45
N GLY A 21 11.94 -0.84 -6.55
CA GLY A 21 12.53 0.40 -7.06
C GLY A 21 12.93 0.31 -8.55
N PRO A 22 13.54 1.39 -9.10
CA PRO A 22 13.97 1.49 -10.50
C PRO A 22 14.93 0.39 -10.96
N ASP A 23 15.75 -0.12 -10.08
CA ASP A 23 16.82 -1.09 -10.42
C ASP A 23 16.29 -2.52 -10.66
N ALA A 24 14.97 -2.71 -10.71
CA ALA A 24 14.30 -4.01 -10.83
C ALA A 24 14.69 -5.04 -9.75
N ARG A 25 15.40 -4.62 -8.70
CA ARG A 25 15.75 -5.44 -7.55
C ARG A 25 14.66 -5.29 -6.50
N LEU A 26 14.16 -6.42 -6.03
CA LEU A 26 13.17 -6.46 -4.96
C LEU A 26 13.91 -6.40 -3.62
N ARG A 27 13.94 -5.23 -2.98
CA ARG A 27 14.65 -5.01 -1.71
C ARG A 27 13.82 -4.17 -0.76
N THR A 28 13.49 -4.74 0.37
CA THR A 28 12.84 -4.02 1.47
C THR A 28 13.81 -3.19 2.29
N ASP A 29 15.12 -3.49 2.21
CA ASP A 29 16.21 -2.87 2.96
C ASP A 29 16.92 -1.71 2.22
N ASP A 30 16.49 -1.36 1.00
CA ASP A 30 17.07 -0.23 0.26
C ASP A 30 16.63 1.09 0.90
N GLU A 31 17.57 1.89 1.36
CA GLU A 31 17.34 3.16 2.05
C GLU A 31 16.58 4.20 1.21
N ARG A 32 16.55 4.02 -0.11
CA ARG A 32 15.84 4.89 -1.05
C ARG A 32 14.35 4.57 -1.19
N MET A 33 13.91 3.41 -0.69
CA MET A 33 12.50 3.02 -0.72
C MET A 33 11.69 3.81 0.31
N PHE A 34 10.46 4.16 0.00
CA PHE A 34 9.65 5.05 0.83
C PHE A 34 9.47 4.58 2.29
N PRO A 35 9.38 3.27 2.62
CA PRO A 35 9.30 2.86 4.01
C PRO A 35 10.55 3.23 4.82
N ASN A 36 11.73 3.07 4.22
CA ASN A 36 13.01 3.38 4.88
C ASN A 36 13.29 4.89 4.90
N VAL A 37 12.89 5.62 3.85
CA VAL A 37 12.90 7.09 3.86
C VAL A 37 12.02 7.62 5.00
N MET A 38 10.79 7.09 5.12
CA MET A 38 9.87 7.44 6.21
C MET A 38 10.50 7.19 7.59
N ALA A 39 11.09 6.02 7.81
CA ALA A 39 11.72 5.69 9.09
C ALA A 39 12.89 6.63 9.41
N ARG A 40 13.78 6.86 8.45
CA ARG A 40 14.91 7.79 8.61
C ARG A 40 14.43 9.21 8.97
N ASP A 41 13.48 9.76 8.21
CA ASP A 41 13.05 11.13 8.36
C ASP A 41 12.21 11.32 9.64
N LEU A 42 11.37 10.36 9.99
CA LEU A 42 10.66 10.34 11.28
C LEU A 42 11.63 10.25 12.45
N GLY A 43 12.70 9.45 12.32
CA GLY A 43 13.76 9.36 13.32
C GLY A 43 14.45 10.70 13.55
N VAL A 44 14.79 11.42 12.47
CA VAL A 44 15.38 12.77 12.54
C VAL A 44 14.44 13.77 13.22
N MET A 45 13.15 13.80 12.82
CA MET A 45 12.18 14.74 13.37
C MET A 45 11.85 14.48 14.84
N SER A 46 11.79 13.21 15.25
CA SER A 46 11.46 12.83 16.63
C SER A 46 12.65 12.81 17.57
N GLY A 47 13.88 12.85 17.06
CA GLY A 47 15.10 12.62 17.85
C GLY A 47 15.23 11.20 18.38
N ARG A 48 14.46 10.24 17.86
CA ARG A 48 14.43 8.82 18.26
C ARG A 48 14.86 7.95 17.09
N HIS A 49 15.38 6.75 17.38
CA HIS A 49 15.54 5.76 16.31
C HIS A 49 14.17 5.33 15.81
N ALA A 50 14.01 5.17 14.48
CA ALA A 50 12.80 4.62 13.90
C ALA A 50 13.17 3.54 12.88
N GLU A 51 12.37 2.49 12.81
CA GLU A 51 12.57 1.34 11.92
C GLU A 51 11.27 0.97 11.20
N ALA A 52 11.38 0.53 9.95
CA ALA A 52 10.24 0.11 9.15
C ALA A 52 10.25 -1.41 8.93
N VAL A 53 9.15 -2.06 9.28
CA VAL A 53 8.85 -3.45 8.95
C VAL A 53 7.86 -3.45 7.79
N VAL A 54 8.21 -4.12 6.69
CA VAL A 54 7.38 -4.16 5.48
C VAL A 54 6.74 -5.54 5.33
N VAL A 55 5.41 -5.58 5.32
CA VAL A 55 4.62 -6.76 4.98
C VAL A 55 3.85 -6.47 3.70
N ALA A 56 4.42 -6.92 2.60
CA ALA A 56 3.92 -6.57 1.27
C ALA A 56 4.14 -7.68 0.25
N ARG A 57 3.33 -7.70 -0.79
CA ARG A 57 3.47 -8.63 -1.92
C ARG A 57 3.03 -7.97 -3.22
N SER A 58 3.70 -8.31 -4.32
CA SER A 58 3.34 -7.79 -5.65
C SER A 58 1.89 -8.05 -5.99
N GLY A 59 1.19 -6.97 -6.35
CA GLY A 59 -0.19 -7.01 -6.78
C GLY A 59 -1.23 -7.22 -5.68
N TRP A 60 -0.83 -7.12 -4.40
CA TRP A 60 -1.78 -7.11 -3.30
C TRP A 60 -2.71 -5.91 -3.40
N ASN A 61 -3.95 -6.13 -3.02
CA ASN A 61 -5.06 -5.18 -3.07
C ASN A 61 -5.82 -5.18 -1.73
N THR A 62 -6.86 -4.39 -1.61
CA THR A 62 -7.63 -4.31 -0.35
C THR A 62 -8.16 -5.66 0.14
N ARG A 63 -8.52 -6.59 -0.75
CA ARG A 63 -8.97 -7.94 -0.33
C ARG A 63 -7.82 -8.74 0.27
N ASP A 64 -6.63 -8.65 -0.34
CA ASP A 64 -5.46 -9.36 0.16
C ASP A 64 -5.03 -8.81 1.52
N LEU A 65 -5.05 -7.48 1.71
CA LEU A 65 -4.80 -6.85 3.00
C LEU A 65 -5.85 -7.23 4.05
N TRP A 66 -7.11 -7.28 3.66
CA TRP A 66 -8.18 -7.76 4.55
C TRP A 66 -7.95 -9.20 4.98
N GLU A 67 -7.61 -10.09 4.04
CA GLU A 67 -7.28 -11.48 4.37
C GLU A 67 -6.05 -11.59 5.26
N LEU A 68 -5.02 -10.80 5.00
CA LEU A 68 -3.81 -10.75 5.82
C LEU A 68 -4.15 -10.36 7.26
N VAL A 69 -4.81 -9.21 7.46
CA VAL A 69 -5.11 -8.68 8.80
C VAL A 69 -6.08 -9.59 9.57
N THR A 70 -6.99 -10.29 8.88
CA THR A 70 -7.99 -11.14 9.55
C THR A 70 -7.57 -12.59 9.74
N LYS A 71 -6.51 -13.07 9.07
CA LYS A 71 -6.14 -14.49 9.09
C LYS A 71 -4.70 -14.77 9.53
N ASP A 72 -3.82 -13.78 9.48
CA ASP A 72 -2.41 -13.98 9.83
C ASP A 72 -2.19 -13.73 11.33
N VAL A 73 -2.02 -14.82 12.07
CA VAL A 73 -1.84 -14.79 13.54
C VAL A 73 -0.55 -14.06 13.94
N TRP A 74 0.52 -14.19 13.14
CA TRP A 74 1.78 -13.51 13.43
C TRP A 74 1.64 -11.99 13.32
N LEU A 75 0.91 -11.54 12.28
CA LEU A 75 0.61 -10.11 12.14
C LEU A 75 -0.23 -9.60 13.32
N GLN A 76 -1.27 -10.36 13.72
CA GLN A 76 -2.22 -9.97 14.77
C GLN A 76 -1.58 -9.93 16.16
N GLU A 77 -0.74 -10.92 16.49
CA GLU A 77 -0.21 -11.10 17.84
C GLU A 77 1.20 -10.55 18.05
N ARG A 78 1.89 -10.13 16.96
CA ARG A 78 3.26 -9.65 17.04
C ARG A 78 3.45 -8.31 16.37
N LEU A 79 3.19 -8.22 15.05
CA LEU A 79 3.58 -7.03 14.31
C LEU A 79 2.67 -5.83 14.58
N LEU A 80 1.35 -6.06 14.65
CA LEU A 80 0.39 -4.98 14.93
C LEU A 80 0.49 -4.46 16.36
N PRO A 81 0.54 -5.32 17.42
CA PRO A 81 0.67 -4.85 18.81
C PRO A 81 1.97 -4.09 19.07
N ASP A 82 3.05 -4.44 18.35
CA ASP A 82 4.37 -3.82 18.51
C ASP A 82 4.54 -2.53 17.69
N ALA A 83 3.58 -2.17 16.84
CA ALA A 83 3.68 -1.01 15.96
C ALA A 83 3.24 0.29 16.65
N ASP A 84 4.03 1.35 16.52
CA ASP A 84 3.63 2.73 16.88
C ASP A 84 2.89 3.41 15.72
N VAL A 85 3.24 3.05 14.49
CA VAL A 85 2.65 3.58 13.26
C VAL A 85 2.35 2.44 12.30
N VAL A 86 1.14 2.42 11.75
CA VAL A 86 0.75 1.48 10.68
C VAL A 86 0.40 2.23 9.42
N VAL A 87 1.11 1.97 8.33
CA VAL A 87 0.83 2.55 7.01
C VAL A 87 0.04 1.55 6.17
N LEU A 88 -1.15 1.94 5.73
CA LEU A 88 -1.96 1.18 4.78
C LEU A 88 -1.68 1.70 3.36
N HIS A 89 -0.84 0.95 2.63
CA HIS A 89 -0.49 1.22 1.24
C HIS A 89 -0.80 -0.04 0.40
N GLY A 90 -1.72 -0.07 -0.44
CA GLY A 90 -2.04 -1.29 -1.22
C GLY A 90 -3.31 -1.14 -2.03
N VAL A 91 -3.99 -0.03 -1.81
CA VAL A 91 -5.24 0.28 -2.50
C VAL A 91 -4.99 0.76 -3.94
N GLY A 92 -3.74 1.11 -4.27
CA GLY A 92 -3.32 1.43 -5.64
C GLY A 92 -3.63 0.30 -6.62
N ALA A 93 -3.39 -0.94 -6.22
CA ALA A 93 -3.70 -2.11 -7.02
C ALA A 93 -5.21 -2.27 -7.30
N ASP A 94 -6.09 -1.82 -6.39
CA ASP A 94 -7.54 -1.88 -6.60
C ASP A 94 -8.00 -1.12 -7.83
N ALA A 95 -7.37 0.04 -8.07
CA ALA A 95 -7.70 0.95 -9.16
C ALA A 95 -7.14 0.50 -10.51
N LEU A 96 -6.19 -0.42 -10.53
CA LEU A 96 -5.55 -0.85 -11.78
C LEU A 96 -6.60 -1.41 -12.76
N PRO A 97 -6.60 -0.93 -14.01
CA PRO A 97 -7.53 -1.43 -15.02
C PRO A 97 -7.18 -2.87 -15.42
N VAL A 98 -8.19 -3.68 -15.64
CA VAL A 98 -8.06 -5.09 -16.05
C VAL A 98 -8.78 -5.37 -17.37
N GLY A 99 -8.23 -6.30 -18.14
CA GLY A 99 -8.77 -6.65 -19.47
C GLY A 99 -9.99 -7.61 -19.41
N VAL A 100 -10.16 -8.30 -18.28
CA VAL A 100 -11.31 -9.19 -18.01
C VAL A 100 -11.69 -9.06 -16.54
N PRO A 101 -12.96 -9.35 -16.18
CA PRO A 101 -13.36 -9.33 -14.78
C PRO A 101 -12.48 -10.24 -13.91
N THR A 102 -12.16 -9.83 -12.70
CA THR A 102 -11.25 -10.56 -11.80
C THR A 102 -11.71 -12.00 -11.55
N TRP A 103 -13.02 -12.24 -11.40
CA TRP A 103 -13.56 -13.58 -11.24
C TRP A 103 -13.19 -14.52 -12.39
N ALA A 104 -13.15 -14.03 -13.64
CA ALA A 104 -12.76 -14.83 -14.79
C ALA A 104 -11.25 -15.19 -14.76
N LYS A 105 -10.41 -14.26 -14.33
CA LYS A 105 -8.99 -14.53 -14.07
C LYS A 105 -8.81 -15.57 -12.97
N ASP A 106 -9.60 -15.50 -11.90
CA ASP A 106 -9.53 -16.39 -10.74
C ASP A 106 -10.00 -17.82 -11.03
N LEU A 107 -10.65 -18.04 -12.17
CA LEU A 107 -10.96 -19.39 -12.67
C LEU A 107 -9.74 -20.10 -13.29
N ILE A 108 -8.76 -19.36 -13.82
CA ILE A 108 -7.58 -19.94 -14.48
C ILE A 108 -6.81 -20.89 -13.56
N PRO A 109 -6.52 -20.56 -12.28
CA PRO A 109 -5.85 -21.48 -11.35
C PRO A 109 -6.64 -22.78 -11.09
N ARG A 110 -7.98 -22.73 -11.21
CA ARG A 110 -8.86 -23.86 -10.95
C ARG A 110 -8.95 -24.84 -12.12
N VAL A 111 -8.36 -24.52 -13.28
CA VAL A 111 -8.30 -25.42 -14.43
C VAL A 111 -7.42 -26.64 -14.07
N PRO A 112 -7.98 -27.88 -14.06
CA PRO A 112 -7.25 -29.06 -13.59
C PRO A 112 -6.03 -29.38 -14.46
N ASN A 113 -6.15 -29.22 -15.79
CA ASN A 113 -5.09 -29.54 -16.73
C ASN A 113 -3.96 -28.48 -16.69
N PRO A 114 -2.73 -28.85 -16.26
CA PRO A 114 -1.61 -27.89 -16.13
C PRO A 114 -1.20 -27.25 -17.47
N ALA A 115 -1.25 -28.01 -18.57
CA ALA A 115 -0.89 -27.50 -19.90
C ALA A 115 -1.91 -26.45 -20.38
N LEU A 116 -3.19 -26.72 -20.21
CA LEU A 116 -4.27 -25.78 -20.53
C LEU A 116 -4.19 -24.54 -19.65
N ARG A 117 -3.97 -24.70 -18.33
CA ARG A 117 -3.78 -23.60 -17.41
C ARG A 117 -2.60 -22.70 -17.82
N LYS A 118 -1.46 -23.29 -18.19
CA LYS A 118 -0.30 -22.55 -18.69
C LYS A 118 -0.61 -21.81 -20.00
N ARG A 119 -1.37 -22.45 -20.92
CA ARG A 119 -1.78 -21.82 -22.17
C ARG A 119 -2.72 -20.62 -21.93
N LEU A 120 -3.71 -20.77 -21.04
CA LEU A 120 -4.63 -19.69 -20.68
C LEU A 120 -3.92 -18.51 -20.04
N ARG A 121 -2.96 -18.75 -19.13
CA ARG A 121 -2.13 -17.69 -18.54
C ARG A 121 -1.34 -16.91 -19.58
N ARG A 122 -0.72 -17.62 -20.54
CA ARG A 122 0.04 -16.99 -21.63
C ARG A 122 -0.88 -16.18 -22.55
N LEU A 123 -2.03 -16.74 -22.91
CA LEU A 123 -3.01 -16.05 -23.75
C LEU A 123 -3.50 -14.76 -23.06
N TYR A 124 -3.87 -14.87 -21.79
CA TYR A 124 -4.27 -13.72 -20.99
C TYR A 124 -3.16 -12.67 -20.94
N ALA A 125 -1.94 -13.04 -20.57
CA ALA A 125 -0.81 -12.10 -20.49
C ALA A 125 -0.54 -11.40 -21.84
N ARG A 126 -0.63 -12.15 -22.95
CA ARG A 126 -0.41 -11.62 -24.30
C ARG A 126 -1.46 -10.58 -24.72
N HIS A 127 -2.71 -10.78 -24.34
CA HIS A 127 -3.83 -9.96 -24.82
C HIS A 127 -4.34 -8.97 -23.78
N HIS A 128 -3.88 -9.05 -22.54
CA HIS A 128 -4.37 -8.24 -21.41
C HIS A 128 -4.37 -6.75 -21.72
N ALA A 129 -3.24 -6.18 -22.13
CA ALA A 129 -3.13 -4.75 -22.44
C ALA A 129 -4.05 -4.33 -23.60
N GLY A 130 -4.23 -5.20 -24.60
CA GLY A 130 -5.17 -4.96 -25.71
C GLY A 130 -6.63 -4.94 -25.24
N LEU A 131 -7.01 -5.89 -24.39
CA LEU A 131 -8.36 -5.95 -23.80
C LEU A 131 -8.64 -4.74 -22.90
N VAL A 132 -7.65 -4.30 -22.11
CA VAL A 132 -7.77 -3.09 -21.29
C VAL A 132 -8.02 -1.87 -22.19
N ARG A 133 -7.25 -1.70 -23.26
CA ARG A 133 -7.45 -0.61 -24.23
C ARG A 133 -8.81 -0.67 -24.91
N LEU A 134 -9.23 -1.86 -25.34
CA LEU A 134 -10.54 -2.07 -25.98
C LEU A 134 -11.70 -1.69 -25.05
N SER A 135 -11.59 -1.98 -23.77
CA SER A 135 -12.57 -1.61 -22.75
C SER A 135 -12.41 -0.18 -22.21
N ALA A 136 -11.44 0.59 -22.74
CA ALA A 136 -11.02 1.89 -22.19
C ALA A 136 -10.73 1.82 -20.66
N GLY A 137 -10.23 0.68 -20.20
CA GLY A 137 -9.90 0.46 -18.79
C GLY A 137 -11.09 0.47 -17.82
N ARG A 138 -12.32 0.31 -18.30
CA ARG A 138 -13.52 0.43 -17.45
C ARG A 138 -13.60 -0.58 -16.30
N MET A 139 -12.94 -1.75 -16.45
CA MET A 139 -12.91 -2.77 -15.41
C MET A 139 -11.73 -2.53 -14.48
N ARG A 140 -11.98 -2.56 -13.17
CA ARG A 140 -10.96 -2.42 -12.12
C ARG A 140 -10.57 -3.80 -11.57
N MET A 141 -9.34 -3.90 -11.02
CA MET A 141 -8.87 -5.12 -10.36
C MET A 141 -9.76 -5.49 -9.18
N VAL A 142 -10.15 -4.51 -8.35
CA VAL A 142 -11.16 -4.67 -7.31
C VAL A 142 -12.35 -3.76 -7.63
N PRO A 143 -13.59 -4.28 -7.68
CA PRO A 143 -14.76 -3.43 -7.86
C PRO A 143 -14.84 -2.35 -6.78
N ARG A 144 -15.10 -1.09 -7.17
CA ARG A 144 -15.12 0.08 -6.28
C ARG A 144 -15.92 -0.17 -4.99
N ARG A 145 -17.12 -0.77 -5.11
CA ARG A 145 -17.97 -1.09 -3.96
C ARG A 145 -17.29 -1.98 -2.92
N VAL A 146 -16.40 -2.88 -3.36
CA VAL A 146 -15.68 -3.79 -2.47
C VAL A 146 -14.59 -3.03 -1.70
N THR A 147 -13.86 -2.15 -2.38
CA THR A 147 -12.89 -1.26 -1.72
C THR A 147 -13.58 -0.38 -0.68
N LEU A 148 -14.72 0.24 -1.05
CA LEU A 148 -15.48 1.11 -0.14
C LEU A 148 -16.04 0.36 1.09
N ASP A 149 -16.37 -0.92 0.96
CA ASP A 149 -16.85 -1.76 2.07
C ASP A 149 -15.71 -2.27 2.94
N LEU A 150 -14.65 -2.80 2.34
CA LEU A 150 -13.58 -3.47 3.08
C LEU A 150 -12.59 -2.50 3.72
N TRP A 151 -12.28 -1.37 3.08
CA TRP A 151 -11.24 -0.48 3.57
C TRP A 151 -11.53 0.11 4.97
N PRO A 152 -12.74 0.63 5.28
CA PRO A 152 -13.06 1.10 6.62
C PRO A 152 -12.94 -0.02 7.68
N ARG A 153 -13.37 -1.23 7.33
CA ARG A 153 -13.25 -2.41 8.21
C ARG A 153 -11.79 -2.80 8.42
N LEU A 154 -10.96 -2.68 7.37
CA LEU A 154 -9.52 -2.92 7.48
C LEU A 154 -8.88 -1.97 8.49
N VAL A 155 -9.22 -0.68 8.46
CA VAL A 155 -8.78 0.30 9.45
C VAL A 155 -9.22 -0.10 10.86
N ASP A 156 -10.49 -0.50 11.03
CA ASP A 156 -11.02 -0.92 12.34
C ASP A 156 -10.28 -2.16 12.89
N MET A 157 -10.01 -3.15 12.02
CA MET A 157 -9.28 -4.36 12.42
C MET A 157 -7.81 -4.05 12.75
N VAL A 158 -7.16 -3.19 11.98
CA VAL A 158 -5.80 -2.75 12.30
C VAL A 158 -5.77 -2.06 13.66
N ARG A 159 -6.67 -1.13 13.93
CA ARG A 159 -6.77 -0.45 15.22
C ARG A 159 -7.09 -1.41 16.38
N PHE A 160 -7.94 -2.40 16.13
CA PHE A 160 -8.28 -3.40 17.14
C PHE A 160 -7.04 -4.20 17.60
N TYR A 161 -6.18 -4.62 16.66
CA TYR A 161 -4.98 -5.38 17.00
C TYR A 161 -3.79 -4.52 17.41
N SER A 162 -3.65 -3.31 16.89
CA SER A 162 -2.51 -2.43 17.18
C SER A 162 -2.72 -1.51 18.40
N GLY A 163 -3.93 -1.50 18.97
CA GLY A 163 -4.23 -0.69 20.14
C GLY A 163 -4.08 0.82 19.87
N ALA A 164 -3.03 1.44 20.41
CA ALA A 164 -2.79 2.88 20.33
C ALA A 164 -2.01 3.34 19.09
N ALA A 165 -1.66 2.44 18.16
CA ALA A 165 -0.86 2.81 16.99
C ALA A 165 -1.57 3.85 16.09
N THR A 166 -0.80 4.77 15.56
CA THR A 166 -1.27 5.70 14.55
C THR A 166 -1.42 4.99 13.21
N VAL A 167 -2.63 4.94 12.66
CA VAL A 167 -2.89 4.42 11.31
C VAL A 167 -2.81 5.56 10.29
N ILE A 168 -2.05 5.39 9.22
CA ILE A 168 -1.92 6.36 8.12
C ILE A 168 -2.34 5.68 6.81
N ALA A 169 -3.17 6.36 6.03
CA ALA A 169 -3.58 5.91 4.71
C ALA A 169 -2.75 6.58 3.62
N CYS A 170 -2.31 5.79 2.64
CA CYS A 170 -1.71 6.29 1.41
C CYS A 170 -2.69 6.06 0.24
N GLY A 171 -2.91 7.09 -0.58
CA GLY A 171 -3.80 7.05 -1.73
C GLY A 171 -3.26 6.20 -2.88
N CYS A 172 -4.03 6.13 -3.97
CA CYS A 172 -3.60 5.46 -5.18
C CYS A 172 -2.65 6.36 -5.98
N PRO A 173 -1.45 5.91 -6.34
CA PRO A 173 -0.60 6.66 -7.24
C PRO A 173 -1.19 6.69 -8.66
N PRO A 174 -0.89 7.71 -9.47
CA PRO A 174 -1.19 7.69 -10.89
C PRO A 174 -0.37 6.58 -11.58
N THR A 175 -0.86 6.04 -12.69
CA THR A 175 -0.15 4.99 -13.44
C THR A 175 -0.18 5.23 -14.94
N SER A 176 0.86 4.77 -15.65
CA SER A 176 0.90 4.73 -17.12
C SER A 176 1.28 3.33 -17.64
N GLY A 177 0.95 2.30 -16.86
CA GLY A 177 1.44 0.94 -17.03
C GLY A 177 1.18 0.34 -18.41
N LEU A 178 2.23 -0.14 -19.06
CA LEU A 178 2.14 -0.85 -20.35
C LEU A 178 1.22 -2.07 -20.25
N LEU A 179 1.30 -2.83 -19.17
CA LEU A 179 0.44 -3.99 -18.90
C LEU A 179 -1.03 -3.60 -18.75
N HIS A 180 -1.30 -2.36 -18.36
CA HIS A 180 -2.63 -1.82 -18.18
C HIS A 180 -3.07 -0.92 -19.35
N GLY A 181 -2.46 -1.10 -20.54
CA GLY A 181 -2.87 -0.40 -21.75
C GLY A 181 -2.53 1.09 -21.79
N ARG A 182 -1.71 1.57 -20.87
CA ARG A 182 -1.36 2.99 -20.66
C ARG A 182 -2.56 3.89 -20.36
N VAL A 183 -3.60 3.34 -19.77
CA VAL A 183 -4.78 4.09 -19.35
C VAL A 183 -4.92 4.05 -17.84
N ASP A 184 -5.32 5.16 -17.24
CA ASP A 184 -5.55 5.29 -15.80
C ASP A 184 -6.86 6.04 -15.53
N PRO A 185 -8.01 5.41 -15.78
CA PRO A 185 -9.29 6.08 -15.60
C PRO A 185 -9.78 6.07 -14.14
N HIS A 186 -9.03 5.47 -13.21
CA HIS A 186 -9.56 5.17 -11.89
C HIS A 186 -8.75 5.69 -10.72
N SER A 187 -7.44 5.92 -10.85
CA SER A 187 -6.57 6.23 -9.71
C SER A 187 -6.97 7.53 -8.99
N GLY A 188 -7.29 8.59 -9.73
CA GLY A 188 -7.75 9.84 -9.15
C GLY A 188 -9.05 9.66 -8.35
N ALA A 189 -10.08 9.03 -8.96
CA ALA A 189 -11.34 8.77 -8.27
C ALA A 189 -11.17 7.84 -7.07
N ALA A 190 -10.27 6.84 -7.14
CA ALA A 190 -9.97 5.96 -6.02
C ALA A 190 -9.26 6.71 -4.89
N THR A 191 -8.34 7.62 -5.21
CA THR A 191 -7.69 8.50 -4.24
C THR A 191 -8.70 9.39 -3.53
N ASP A 192 -9.68 9.97 -4.26
CA ASP A 192 -10.75 10.76 -3.66
C ASP A 192 -11.67 9.94 -2.76
N ASP A 193 -11.99 8.71 -3.16
CA ASP A 193 -12.74 7.77 -2.31
C ASP A 193 -12.00 7.50 -1.00
N LEU A 194 -10.71 7.18 -1.07
CA LEU A 194 -9.89 6.89 0.10
C LEU A 194 -9.72 8.11 1.00
N ARG A 195 -9.52 9.29 0.42
CA ARG A 195 -9.43 10.54 1.20
C ARG A 195 -10.71 10.76 2.02
N ARG A 196 -11.90 10.52 1.42
CA ARG A 196 -13.17 10.61 2.16
C ARG A 196 -13.31 9.56 3.24
N LEU A 197 -12.93 8.31 2.97
CA LEU A 197 -12.96 7.23 3.95
C LEU A 197 -11.97 7.46 5.10
N ALA A 198 -10.77 7.95 4.78
CA ALA A 198 -9.77 8.30 5.77
C ALA A 198 -10.25 9.43 6.69
N ALA A 199 -10.85 10.48 6.12
CA ALA A 199 -11.45 11.55 6.89
C ALA A 199 -12.58 11.05 7.80
N ALA A 200 -13.48 10.18 7.29
CA ALA A 200 -14.56 9.59 8.08
C ALA A 200 -14.08 8.67 9.21
N LYS A 201 -12.86 8.12 9.09
CA LYS A 201 -12.20 7.28 10.09
C LYS A 201 -11.16 8.06 10.93
N GLU A 202 -11.03 9.37 10.73
CA GLU A 202 -10.02 10.19 11.39
C GLU A 202 -8.60 9.61 11.23
N VAL A 203 -8.29 9.18 9.99
CA VAL A 203 -7.00 8.63 9.60
C VAL A 203 -6.24 9.67 8.78
N PRO A 204 -5.01 10.05 9.15
CA PRO A 204 -4.14 10.87 8.32
C PRO A 204 -4.00 10.29 6.91
N PHE A 205 -4.05 11.15 5.90
CA PHE A 205 -4.04 10.75 4.51
C PHE A 205 -2.90 11.40 3.74
N VAL A 206 -2.11 10.59 3.02
CA VAL A 206 -1.07 11.05 2.10
C VAL A 206 -1.52 10.80 0.67
N ASP A 207 -1.44 11.83 -0.17
CA ASP A 207 -1.87 11.79 -1.57
C ASP A 207 -0.67 11.66 -2.52
N PRO A 208 -0.39 10.47 -3.05
CA PRO A 208 0.70 10.28 -4.00
C PRO A 208 0.43 10.87 -5.38
N GLN A 209 -0.82 11.23 -5.72
CA GLN A 209 -1.14 11.91 -7.00
C GLN A 209 -0.39 13.23 -7.15
N ALA A 210 -0.21 13.95 -6.03
CA ALA A 210 0.49 15.23 -6.01
C ALA A 210 2.02 15.10 -5.84
N LEU A 211 2.50 13.92 -5.45
CA LEU A 211 3.90 13.69 -5.06
C LEU A 211 4.70 12.95 -6.13
N CYS A 212 4.02 12.18 -6.98
CA CYS A 212 4.66 11.31 -7.95
C CYS A 212 4.57 11.89 -9.38
N ASP A 213 5.69 11.81 -10.11
CA ASP A 213 5.74 12.14 -11.53
C ASP A 213 5.71 10.86 -12.36
N VAL A 214 4.57 10.58 -13.00
CA VAL A 214 4.39 9.40 -13.86
C VAL A 214 5.41 9.33 -14.99
N ALA A 215 5.90 10.48 -15.48
CA ALA A 215 6.88 10.51 -16.56
C ALA A 215 8.26 9.99 -16.11
N ALA A 216 8.55 10.05 -14.82
CA ALA A 216 9.81 9.58 -14.21
C ALA A 216 9.74 8.10 -13.76
N TYR A 217 8.59 7.45 -13.87
CA TYR A 217 8.43 6.04 -13.44
C TYR A 217 9.29 5.08 -14.26
N ASN A 218 9.46 3.90 -13.71
CA ASN A 218 10.04 2.78 -14.42
C ASN A 218 9.36 2.55 -15.77
N PRO A 219 10.03 1.91 -16.75
CA PRO A 219 9.44 1.61 -18.06
C PRO A 219 8.13 0.83 -18.01
N ASP A 220 7.82 0.16 -16.89
CA ASP A 220 6.54 -0.51 -16.69
C ASP A 220 5.37 0.46 -16.43
N GLY A 221 5.66 1.72 -16.06
CA GLY A 221 4.70 2.78 -15.80
C GLY A 221 3.87 2.60 -14.52
N ILE A 222 4.35 1.76 -13.58
CA ILE A 222 3.70 1.48 -12.29
C ILE A 222 4.64 1.78 -11.14
N HIS A 223 5.87 1.25 -11.22
CA HIS A 223 6.83 1.37 -10.13
C HIS A 223 7.54 2.72 -10.20
N TRP A 224 7.68 3.32 -9.03
CA TRP A 224 8.19 4.68 -8.85
C TRP A 224 9.68 4.78 -9.12
N ASP A 225 10.12 5.95 -9.51
CA ASP A 225 11.50 6.40 -9.40
C ASP A 225 11.86 6.70 -7.94
N TYR A 226 13.16 6.83 -7.64
CA TYR A 226 13.61 7.10 -6.27
C TYR A 226 13.16 8.45 -5.73
N GLU A 227 12.95 9.44 -6.59
CA GLU A 227 12.46 10.74 -6.16
C GLU A 227 11.00 10.69 -5.70
N SER A 228 10.15 9.94 -6.40
CA SER A 228 8.77 9.66 -5.95
C SER A 228 8.75 8.90 -4.62
N HIS A 229 9.60 7.86 -4.46
CA HIS A 229 9.76 7.19 -3.18
C HIS A 229 10.17 8.16 -2.05
N ARG A 230 11.13 9.06 -2.32
CA ARG A 230 11.58 10.06 -1.35
C ARG A 230 10.45 10.99 -0.92
N ARG A 231 9.70 11.55 -1.87
CA ARG A 231 8.59 12.49 -1.59
C ARG A 231 7.47 11.83 -0.80
N VAL A 232 7.08 10.62 -1.18
CA VAL A 232 6.03 9.87 -0.47
C VAL A 232 6.50 9.48 0.93
N GLY A 233 7.75 9.01 1.08
CA GLY A 233 8.32 8.68 2.38
C GLY A 233 8.36 9.88 3.32
N GLN A 234 8.78 11.05 2.83
CA GLN A 234 8.77 12.30 3.59
C GLN A 234 7.36 12.71 4.03
N ALA A 235 6.40 12.69 3.12
CA ALA A 235 5.02 13.04 3.46
C ALA A 235 4.40 12.08 4.50
N LEU A 236 4.74 10.80 4.44
CA LEU A 236 4.33 9.81 5.44
C LEU A 236 5.01 10.07 6.79
N ALA A 237 6.29 10.42 6.80
CA ALA A 237 7.03 10.79 8.02
C ALA A 237 6.42 12.02 8.68
N ASP A 238 6.11 13.06 7.90
CA ASP A 238 5.44 14.27 8.39
C ASP A 238 4.06 13.97 8.99
N ALA A 239 3.28 13.11 8.35
CA ALA A 239 1.98 12.69 8.86
C ALA A 239 2.11 11.91 10.18
N ALA A 240 3.06 10.98 10.25
CA ALA A 240 3.35 10.21 11.45
C ALA A 240 3.81 11.12 12.61
N TYR A 241 4.76 12.01 12.35
CA TYR A 241 5.28 12.93 13.38
C TYR A 241 4.17 13.80 13.98
N ARG A 242 3.33 14.42 13.14
CA ARG A 242 2.20 15.22 13.62
C ARG A 242 1.21 14.40 14.46
N SER A 243 0.94 13.17 14.06
CA SER A 243 0.01 12.31 14.78
C SER A 243 0.55 11.83 16.12
N LEU A 244 1.82 11.45 16.15
CA LEU A 244 2.49 11.04 17.40
C LEU A 244 2.63 12.21 18.38
N ALA A 245 2.91 13.42 17.89
CA ALA A 245 3.00 14.63 18.72
C ALA A 245 1.64 15.11 19.26
N ALA A 246 0.54 14.77 18.58
CA ALA A 246 -0.82 15.10 19.00
C ALA A 246 -1.42 14.05 19.96
N ALA A 247 -0.82 12.85 20.05
CA ALA A 247 -1.29 11.83 20.98
C ALA A 247 -1.07 12.30 22.43
N PRO A 248 -2.09 12.25 23.31
CA PRO A 248 -1.89 12.57 24.72
C PRO A 248 -0.89 11.57 25.31
N GLU A 249 0.06 12.09 26.13
CA GLU A 249 0.93 11.23 26.91
C GLU A 249 0.05 10.30 27.76
N ILE A 250 0.05 9.01 27.45
CA ILE A 250 -0.62 8.02 28.29
C ILE A 250 0.21 7.95 29.57
N PRO A 251 -0.34 8.32 30.75
CA PRO A 251 0.39 8.18 32.00
C PRO A 251 0.76 6.70 32.15
N ILE A 252 2.05 6.41 32.24
CA ILE A 252 2.51 5.07 32.58
C ILE A 252 1.93 4.78 33.96
N ALA A 253 0.93 3.90 34.01
CA ALA A 253 0.40 3.41 35.27
C ALA A 253 1.56 2.72 35.97
N GLY A 254 2.07 3.36 37.03
CA GLY A 254 3.16 2.83 37.82
C GLY A 254 2.76 1.46 38.39
N HIS A 255 3.62 0.49 38.16
CA HIS A 255 3.57 -0.81 38.85
C HIS A 255 4.09 -0.70 40.23
#